data_3db7a425d9a466004aa9818ff9ce6ce8
#
_entry.id   3db7a425d9a466004aa9818ff9ce6ce8
#
_cell.length_a   1.000
_cell.length_b   1.000
_cell.length_c   1.000
_cell.angle_alpha   90.00
_cell.angle_beta   90.00
_cell.angle_gamma   90.00
#
_symmetry.space_group_name_H-M   'P 1'
#
loop_
_entity.id
_entity.type
_entity.pdbx_description
1 polymer ?
#
loop_
_entity_poly.entity_id
_entity_poly.type
_entity_poly.pdbx_seq_one_letter_code
_entity_poly.pdbx_strand_id
1 'polypeptide(L)'
;LMPVLFSAEMTEAERAEHLVFYCTEEAKRAMGADQRIVRIEAEADLFRFECLGNPVGCVLSSVANPSFDHYNGRIQDANARLRLIAMLIRLRGDTGDQRPFKVQLRSAAAEVGGSEREISIGPDGRSLRILNYDALRGEYWEIPLPAYFQTPETAVSR
;
A
#
# COMPACT_ATOMS: atom_id res chain seq x y z
N LEU A 1 -21.30 17.91 -39.63
CA LEU A 1 -20.23 17.09 -39.01
C LEU A 1 -20.35 17.28 -37.52
N MET A 2 -21.05 16.33 -36.83
CA MET A 2 -21.02 16.29 -35.37
C MET A 2 -19.60 15.92 -34.93
N PRO A 3 -18.97 16.64 -34.03
CA PRO A 3 -17.72 16.24 -33.44
C PRO A 3 -17.95 14.89 -32.73
N VAL A 4 -17.06 13.94 -32.97
CA VAL A 4 -17.06 12.66 -32.23
C VAL A 4 -16.74 13.00 -30.78
N LEU A 5 -17.74 13.04 -29.93
CA LEU A 5 -17.59 13.35 -28.51
C LEU A 5 -16.97 12.19 -27.71
N PHE A 6 -16.95 11.00 -28.30
CA PHE A 6 -16.42 9.79 -27.68
C PHE A 6 -15.78 8.88 -28.72
N SER A 7 -14.58 8.41 -28.43
CA SER A 7 -13.87 7.35 -29.13
C SER A 7 -13.51 6.23 -28.17
N ALA A 8 -14.08 5.06 -28.38
CA ALA A 8 -13.78 3.89 -27.58
C ALA A 8 -12.31 3.49 -27.71
N GLU A 9 -11.77 3.52 -28.94
CA GLU A 9 -10.38 3.14 -29.20
C GLU A 9 -9.38 4.04 -28.46
N MET A 10 -9.58 5.36 -28.47
CA MET A 10 -8.72 6.28 -27.72
C MET A 10 -8.84 6.07 -26.22
N THR A 11 -10.04 5.80 -25.71
CA THR A 11 -10.26 5.52 -24.28
C THR A 11 -9.61 4.21 -23.85
N GLU A 12 -9.66 3.18 -24.68
CA GLU A 12 -8.99 1.89 -24.44
C GLU A 12 -7.46 2.05 -24.49
N ALA A 13 -6.92 2.86 -25.41
CA ALA A 13 -5.49 3.14 -25.50
C ALA A 13 -4.99 3.83 -24.22
N GLU A 14 -5.68 4.85 -23.74
CA GLU A 14 -5.36 5.54 -22.48
C GLU A 14 -5.38 4.59 -21.25
N ARG A 15 -6.38 3.71 -21.19
CA ARG A 15 -6.46 2.68 -20.13
C ARG A 15 -5.33 1.67 -20.24
N ALA A 16 -5.01 1.21 -21.45
CA ALA A 16 -3.92 0.29 -21.68
C ALA A 16 -2.59 0.90 -21.24
N GLU A 17 -2.34 2.17 -21.55
CA GLU A 17 -1.15 2.90 -21.14
C GLU A 17 -1.04 2.99 -19.61
N HIS A 18 -2.16 3.25 -18.93
CA HIS A 18 -2.22 3.25 -17.47
C HIS A 18 -1.90 1.88 -16.87
N LEU A 19 -2.46 0.81 -17.43
CA LEU A 19 -2.21 -0.57 -16.97
C LEU A 19 -0.77 -1.03 -17.26
N VAL A 20 -0.20 -0.64 -18.40
CA VAL A 20 1.20 -0.96 -18.76
C VAL A 20 2.18 -0.41 -17.73
N PHE A 21 1.90 0.73 -17.12
CA PHE A 21 2.74 1.27 -16.06
C PHE A 21 2.98 0.26 -14.93
N TYR A 22 1.96 -0.47 -14.48
CA TYR A 22 2.09 -1.49 -13.44
C TYR A 22 2.81 -2.76 -13.88
N CYS A 23 2.99 -2.94 -15.19
CA CYS A 23 3.77 -4.03 -15.77
C CYS A 23 5.25 -3.67 -15.94
N THR A 24 5.66 -2.44 -15.70
CA THR A 24 7.05 -2.01 -15.80
C THR A 24 7.92 -2.69 -14.74
N GLU A 25 9.21 -2.86 -15.04
CA GLU A 25 10.16 -3.43 -14.07
C GLU A 25 10.34 -2.53 -12.83
N GLU A 26 10.13 -1.23 -12.99
CA GLU A 26 10.14 -0.27 -11.89
C GLU A 26 8.96 -0.50 -10.94
N ALA A 27 7.75 -0.59 -11.46
CA ALA A 27 6.56 -0.88 -10.66
C ALA A 27 6.65 -2.25 -9.99
N LYS A 28 7.12 -3.29 -10.69
CA LYS A 28 7.36 -4.63 -10.12
C LYS A 28 8.39 -4.59 -8.99
N ARG A 29 9.46 -3.83 -9.15
CA ARG A 29 10.49 -3.66 -8.13
C ARG A 29 9.94 -2.95 -6.90
N ALA A 30 9.20 -1.84 -7.10
CA ALA A 30 8.52 -1.12 -6.03
C ALA A 30 7.51 -2.01 -5.29
N MET A 31 6.73 -2.82 -6.01
CA MET A 31 5.81 -3.82 -5.40
C MET A 31 6.58 -4.86 -4.58
N GLY A 32 7.69 -5.36 -5.09
CA GLY A 32 8.54 -6.35 -4.40
C GLY A 32 9.17 -5.79 -3.12
N ALA A 33 9.56 -4.53 -3.13
CA ALA A 33 10.11 -3.81 -1.98
C ALA A 33 9.03 -3.23 -1.04
N ASP A 34 7.75 -3.42 -1.36
CA ASP A 34 6.62 -2.83 -0.65
C ASP A 34 6.71 -1.28 -0.54
N GLN A 35 7.21 -0.65 -1.60
CA GLN A 35 7.22 0.79 -1.76
C GLN A 35 5.87 1.26 -2.32
N ARG A 36 5.41 2.42 -1.87
CA ARG A 36 4.20 3.02 -2.43
C ARG A 36 4.43 3.35 -3.90
N ILE A 37 3.63 2.75 -4.77
CA ILE A 37 3.63 3.09 -6.18
C ILE A 37 2.83 4.38 -6.32
N VAL A 38 3.53 5.49 -6.53
CA VAL A 38 2.92 6.78 -6.84
C VAL A 38 3.16 7.01 -8.32
N ARG A 39 2.10 6.87 -9.11
CA ARG A 39 2.14 7.43 -10.46
C ARG A 39 2.14 8.95 -10.31
N ILE A 40 3.15 9.60 -10.83
CA ILE A 40 3.10 11.06 -11.02
C ILE A 40 2.06 11.27 -12.11
N GLU A 41 0.81 11.43 -11.71
CA GLU A 41 -0.21 11.90 -12.61
C GLU A 41 0.26 13.31 -13.04
N ALA A 42 0.62 13.45 -14.30
CA ALA A 42 0.48 14.76 -14.91
C ALA A 42 -0.95 15.18 -14.59
N GLU A 43 -1.10 16.26 -13.81
CA GLU A 43 -2.41 16.84 -13.46
C GLU A 43 -3.35 16.62 -14.63
N ALA A 44 -4.54 16.08 -14.35
CA ALA A 44 -5.52 15.81 -15.39
C ALA A 44 -5.90 17.16 -16.01
N ASP A 45 -5.05 17.59 -16.91
CA ASP A 45 -5.25 18.82 -17.66
C ASP A 45 -6.36 18.51 -18.66
N LEU A 46 -7.61 18.79 -18.21
CA LEU A 46 -8.81 18.66 -19.04
C LEU A 46 -8.71 19.48 -20.34
N PHE A 47 -7.69 20.34 -20.45
CA PHE A 47 -7.35 21.14 -21.63
C PHE A 47 -6.27 20.50 -22.50
N ARG A 48 -5.88 19.23 -22.27
CA ARG A 48 -5.01 18.55 -23.23
C ARG A 48 -5.65 18.57 -24.60
N PHE A 49 -4.89 18.94 -25.61
CA PHE A 49 -5.35 18.95 -27.01
C PHE A 49 -5.88 17.57 -27.45
N GLU A 50 -5.36 16.50 -26.85
CA GLU A 50 -5.81 15.12 -27.02
C GLU A 50 -7.27 14.92 -26.59
N CYS A 51 -7.71 15.62 -25.53
CA CYS A 51 -9.09 15.57 -25.04
C CYS A 51 -10.08 16.29 -25.98
N LEU A 52 -9.63 17.17 -26.86
CA LEU A 52 -10.50 17.82 -27.84
C LEU A 52 -11.10 16.81 -28.83
N GLY A 53 -10.37 15.74 -29.15
CA GLY A 53 -10.86 14.65 -30.02
C GLY A 53 -11.72 13.61 -29.29
N ASN A 54 -11.64 13.53 -27.96
CA ASN A 54 -12.34 12.53 -27.16
C ASN A 54 -12.70 13.04 -25.75
N PRO A 55 -13.45 14.12 -25.61
CA PRO A 55 -13.70 14.75 -24.30
C PRO A 55 -14.41 13.82 -23.31
N VAL A 56 -15.36 13.00 -23.77
CA VAL A 56 -16.05 12.03 -22.89
C VAL A 56 -15.11 10.91 -22.47
N GLY A 57 -14.26 10.42 -23.37
CA GLY A 57 -13.25 9.42 -23.04
C GLY A 57 -12.26 9.93 -22.01
N CYS A 58 -11.77 11.15 -22.12
CA CYS A 58 -10.89 11.77 -21.14
C CYS A 58 -11.54 11.87 -19.75
N VAL A 59 -12.80 12.27 -19.67
CA VAL A 59 -13.54 12.29 -18.39
C VAL A 59 -13.68 10.88 -17.81
N LEU A 60 -14.04 9.91 -18.63
CA LEU A 60 -14.15 8.52 -18.15
C LEU A 60 -12.82 7.95 -17.68
N SER A 61 -11.73 8.23 -18.37
CA SER A 61 -10.37 7.82 -17.97
C SER A 61 -9.97 8.49 -16.66
N SER A 62 -10.22 9.78 -16.50
CA SER A 62 -9.88 10.51 -15.27
C SER A 62 -10.63 10.00 -14.04
N VAL A 63 -11.85 9.47 -14.21
CA VAL A 63 -12.63 8.87 -13.13
C VAL A 63 -12.20 7.43 -12.84
N ALA A 64 -11.84 6.67 -13.88
CA ALA A 64 -11.50 5.26 -13.74
C ALA A 64 -10.07 5.03 -13.20
N ASN A 65 -9.11 5.85 -13.61
CA ASN A 65 -7.69 5.70 -13.25
C ASN A 65 -7.42 5.70 -11.74
N PRO A 66 -7.97 6.62 -10.94
CA PRO A 66 -7.78 6.59 -9.49
C PRO A 66 -8.24 5.30 -8.82
N SER A 67 -9.24 4.61 -9.41
CA SER A 67 -9.73 3.34 -8.89
C SER A 67 -8.69 2.23 -8.98
N PHE A 68 -7.84 2.22 -10.01
CA PHE A 68 -6.76 1.25 -10.16
C PHE A 68 -5.63 1.51 -9.16
N ASP A 69 -5.32 2.77 -8.87
CA ASP A 69 -4.29 3.14 -7.90
C ASP A 69 -4.72 2.71 -6.48
N HIS A 70 -5.98 2.93 -6.12
CA HIS A 70 -6.55 2.40 -4.88
C HIS A 70 -6.51 0.88 -4.82
N TYR A 71 -6.78 0.19 -5.93
CA TYR A 71 -6.72 -1.26 -5.98
C TYR A 71 -5.32 -1.79 -5.71
N ASN A 72 -4.29 -1.18 -6.29
CA ASN A 72 -2.90 -1.53 -6.02
C ASN A 72 -2.51 -1.28 -4.56
N GLY A 73 -2.91 -0.15 -3.99
CA GLY A 73 -2.73 0.13 -2.57
C GLY A 73 -3.33 -0.98 -1.69
N ARG A 74 -4.53 -1.48 -2.04
CA ARG A 74 -5.18 -2.59 -1.33
C ARG A 74 -4.42 -3.90 -1.41
N ILE A 75 -3.86 -4.23 -2.59
CA ILE A 75 -3.04 -5.44 -2.75
C ILE A 75 -1.79 -5.34 -1.91
N GLN A 76 -1.08 -4.21 -1.96
CA GLN A 76 0.10 -3.97 -1.14
C GLN A 76 -0.22 -4.03 0.35
N ASP A 77 -1.34 -3.44 0.78
CA ASP A 77 -1.80 -3.50 2.17
C ASP A 77 -2.15 -4.93 2.60
N ALA A 78 -2.78 -5.72 1.74
CA ALA A 78 -3.05 -7.12 2.02
C ALA A 78 -1.74 -7.92 2.21
N ASN A 79 -0.76 -7.72 1.35
CA ASN A 79 0.55 -8.34 1.47
C ASN A 79 1.28 -7.92 2.76
N ALA A 80 1.24 -6.64 3.09
CA ALA A 80 1.85 -6.11 4.32
C ALA A 80 1.22 -6.73 5.58
N ARG A 81 -0.11 -6.91 5.59
CA ARG A 81 -0.83 -7.59 6.68
C ARG A 81 -0.44 -9.05 6.82
N LEU A 82 -0.31 -9.77 5.70
CA LEU A 82 0.14 -11.16 5.72
C LEU A 82 1.56 -11.27 6.27
N ARG A 83 2.46 -10.37 5.90
CA ARG A 83 3.82 -10.30 6.46
C ARG A 83 3.79 -10.04 7.96
N LEU A 84 2.99 -9.10 8.43
CA LEU A 84 2.86 -8.80 9.85
C LEU A 84 2.32 -10.01 10.65
N ILE A 85 1.35 -10.74 10.09
CA ILE A 85 0.85 -11.98 10.68
C ILE A 85 1.95 -13.05 10.72
N ALA A 86 2.70 -13.23 9.64
CA ALA A 86 3.83 -14.18 9.60
C ALA A 86 4.90 -13.85 10.64
N MET A 87 5.22 -12.57 10.83
CA MET A 87 6.13 -12.12 11.89
C MET A 87 5.60 -12.48 13.29
N LEU A 88 4.32 -12.27 13.55
CA LEU A 88 3.73 -12.62 14.85
C LEU A 88 3.75 -14.14 15.11
N ILE A 89 3.50 -14.93 14.07
CA ILE A 89 3.62 -16.40 14.16
C ILE A 89 5.07 -16.79 14.51
N ARG A 90 6.05 -16.15 13.86
CA ARG A 90 7.46 -16.37 14.11
C ARG A 90 7.84 -16.01 15.55
N LEU A 91 7.44 -14.82 16.00
CA LEU A 91 7.66 -14.37 17.38
C LEU A 91 7.04 -15.33 18.42
N ARG A 92 5.89 -15.93 18.12
CA ARG A 92 5.27 -16.96 18.98
C ARG A 92 6.09 -18.23 19.06
N GLY A 93 6.79 -18.59 17.99
CA GLY A 93 7.66 -19.78 17.96
C GLY A 93 8.89 -19.63 18.85
N ASP A 94 9.36 -18.41 19.06
CA ASP A 94 10.59 -18.10 19.80
C ASP A 94 10.32 -17.68 21.27
N THR A 95 9.36 -18.31 21.94
CA THR A 95 8.99 -17.98 23.33
C THR A 95 10.12 -18.10 24.36
N GLY A 96 11.24 -18.73 24.01
CA GLY A 96 12.44 -18.85 24.85
C GLY A 96 13.45 -17.72 24.64
N ASP A 97 13.23 -16.81 23.68
CA ASP A 97 14.15 -15.72 23.38
C ASP A 97 14.04 -14.61 24.44
N GLN A 98 15.13 -14.40 25.17
CA GLN A 98 15.23 -13.38 26.22
C GLN A 98 15.68 -11.99 25.69
N ARG A 99 15.90 -11.86 24.39
CA ARG A 99 16.28 -10.57 23.81
C ARG A 99 15.15 -9.53 23.96
N PRO A 100 15.48 -8.23 24.01
CA PRO A 100 14.47 -7.18 24.03
C PRO A 100 13.49 -7.31 22.86
N PHE A 101 12.20 -7.09 23.08
CA PHE A 101 11.16 -7.27 22.06
C PHE A 101 11.45 -6.57 20.73
N LYS A 102 12.01 -5.34 20.77
CA LYS A 102 12.42 -4.63 19.55
C LYS A 102 13.48 -5.38 18.72
N VAL A 103 14.36 -6.12 19.37
CA VAL A 103 15.40 -6.92 18.69
C VAL A 103 14.77 -8.15 18.07
N GLN A 104 13.89 -8.84 18.80
CA GLN A 104 13.12 -9.98 18.27
C GLN A 104 12.27 -9.56 17.07
N LEU A 105 11.59 -8.42 17.16
CA LEU A 105 10.78 -7.87 16.07
C LEU A 105 11.60 -7.60 14.81
N ARG A 106 12.79 -6.98 14.96
CA ARG A 106 13.70 -6.74 13.83
C ARG A 106 14.19 -8.04 13.20
N SER A 107 14.54 -9.03 14.03
CA SER A 107 14.99 -10.34 13.56
C SER A 107 13.87 -11.02 12.74
N ALA A 108 12.65 -11.04 13.28
CA ALA A 108 11.49 -11.61 12.61
C ALA A 108 11.16 -10.87 11.30
N ALA A 109 11.29 -9.54 11.28
CA ALA A 109 11.09 -8.74 10.07
C ALA A 109 12.12 -9.10 8.97
N ALA A 110 13.39 -9.27 9.34
CA ALA A 110 14.43 -9.66 8.40
C ALA A 110 14.23 -11.05 7.80
N GLU A 111 13.70 -11.99 8.60
CA GLU A 111 13.43 -13.37 8.16
C GLU A 111 12.21 -13.49 7.24
N VAL A 112 11.16 -12.72 7.51
CA VAL A 112 9.91 -12.75 6.71
C VAL A 112 10.09 -12.06 5.36
N GLY A 113 11.16 -11.33 5.18
CA GLY A 113 11.49 -10.60 3.96
C GLY A 113 11.26 -9.11 4.09
N GLY A 114 12.24 -8.35 3.60
CA GLY A 114 12.30 -6.90 3.74
C GLY A 114 11.11 -6.21 3.08
N SER A 115 10.41 -5.43 3.86
CA SER A 115 9.50 -4.41 3.40
C SER A 115 10.14 -3.08 3.79
N GLU A 116 10.17 -2.12 2.89
CA GLU A 116 10.59 -0.76 3.23
C GLU A 116 9.53 -0.05 4.10
N ARG A 117 8.34 -0.62 4.18
CA ARG A 117 7.26 -0.11 5.01
C ARG A 117 7.55 -0.37 6.48
N GLU A 118 7.66 0.69 7.24
CA GLU A 118 7.98 0.62 8.65
C GLU A 118 6.86 -0.07 9.44
N ILE A 119 7.25 -1.04 10.26
CA ILE A 119 6.39 -1.64 11.28
C ILE A 119 6.75 -0.99 12.60
N SER A 120 5.76 -0.42 13.25
CA SER A 120 5.93 0.29 14.53
C SER A 120 5.05 -0.33 15.61
N ILE A 121 5.44 -0.09 16.87
CA ILE A 121 4.61 -0.45 18.02
C ILE A 121 3.58 0.66 18.20
N GLY A 122 2.33 0.28 18.39
CA GLY A 122 1.25 1.22 18.67
C GLY A 122 1.53 2.06 19.92
N PRO A 123 0.90 3.23 20.05
CA PRO A 123 1.17 4.17 21.15
C PRO A 123 0.82 3.60 22.54
N ASP A 124 -0.05 2.59 22.57
CA ASP A 124 -0.43 1.86 23.78
C ASP A 124 0.55 0.76 24.19
N GLY A 125 1.57 0.47 23.37
CA GLY A 125 2.52 -0.63 23.55
C GLY A 125 1.89 -2.03 23.40
N ARG A 126 0.64 -2.12 22.97
CA ARG A 126 -0.15 -3.36 22.92
C ARG A 126 -0.49 -3.83 21.53
N SER A 127 -0.12 -3.09 20.52
CA SER A 127 -0.36 -3.40 19.12
C SER A 127 0.89 -3.21 18.28
N LEU A 128 0.96 -3.94 17.15
CA LEU A 128 1.83 -3.60 16.02
C LEU A 128 0.99 -2.91 14.99
N ARG A 129 1.56 -1.90 14.37
CA ARG A 129 0.90 -1.13 13.32
C ARG A 129 1.78 -0.99 12.08
N ILE A 130 1.12 -0.95 10.94
CA ILE A 130 1.72 -0.69 9.64
C ILE A 130 0.92 0.35 8.90
N LEU A 131 1.60 1.27 8.22
CA LEU A 131 0.95 2.32 7.43
C LEU A 131 0.15 1.70 6.28
N ASN A 132 -1.09 2.12 6.08
CA ASN A 132 -1.87 1.75 4.90
C ASN A 132 -1.48 2.64 3.71
N TYR A 133 -1.44 2.05 2.52
CA TYR A 133 -1.30 2.80 1.27
C TYR A 133 -2.66 3.21 0.70
N ASP A 134 -3.72 2.42 0.96
CA ASP A 134 -5.09 2.83 0.67
C ASP A 134 -5.62 3.75 1.78
N ALA A 135 -5.57 5.06 1.53
CA ALA A 135 -6.01 6.09 2.48
C ALA A 135 -7.48 5.96 2.90
N LEU A 136 -8.32 5.28 2.10
CA LEU A 136 -9.72 5.03 2.43
C LEU A 136 -9.90 4.06 3.60
N ARG A 137 -8.86 3.33 3.98
CA ARG A 137 -8.88 2.34 5.08
C ARG A 137 -8.31 2.87 6.39
N GLY A 138 -8.07 4.16 6.49
CA GLY A 138 -7.39 4.79 7.61
C GLY A 138 -5.86 4.77 7.45
N GLU A 139 -5.19 5.53 8.30
CA GLU A 139 -3.74 5.72 8.21
C GLU A 139 -2.96 4.45 8.53
N TYR A 140 -3.39 3.71 9.55
CA TYR A 140 -2.69 2.51 10.01
C TYR A 140 -3.63 1.31 10.09
N TRP A 141 -3.08 0.14 9.82
CA TRP A 141 -3.66 -1.12 10.22
C TRP A 141 -2.93 -1.65 11.45
N GLU A 142 -3.69 -2.06 12.44
CA GLU A 142 -3.17 -2.51 13.73
C GLU A 142 -3.58 -3.96 14.02
N ILE A 143 -2.66 -4.68 14.65
CA ILE A 143 -2.89 -6.03 15.16
C ILE A 143 -2.49 -6.09 16.64
N PRO A 144 -3.34 -6.62 17.53
CA PRO A 144 -3.01 -6.70 18.94
C PRO A 144 -1.84 -7.65 19.19
N LEU A 145 -0.90 -7.22 20.03
CA LEU A 145 0.17 -8.06 20.51
C LEU A 145 -0.38 -9.05 21.56
N PRO A 146 0.07 -10.31 21.54
CA PRO A 146 -0.17 -11.24 22.62
C PRO A 146 0.29 -10.68 23.97
N ALA A 147 -0.42 -11.02 25.05
CA ALA A 147 -0.19 -10.45 26.38
C ALA A 147 1.27 -10.59 26.90
N TYR A 148 1.96 -11.67 26.50
CA TYR A 148 3.35 -11.90 26.89
C TYR A 148 4.38 -11.01 26.20
N PHE A 149 3.99 -10.31 25.12
CA PHE A 149 4.81 -9.27 24.47
C PHE A 149 4.48 -7.85 24.92
N GLN A 150 3.40 -7.69 25.67
CA GLN A 150 3.01 -6.39 26.19
C GLN A 150 3.94 -6.03 27.34
N THR A 151 4.81 -5.06 27.11
CA THR A 151 5.76 -4.61 28.14
C THR A 151 5.03 -3.96 29.32
N PRO A 152 5.37 -4.32 30.56
CA PRO A 152 4.75 -3.72 31.75
C PRO A 152 5.08 -2.23 31.95
N GLU A 153 5.86 -1.62 31.06
CA GLU A 153 6.40 -0.25 31.21
C GLU A 153 5.35 0.87 31.11
N THR A 154 4.12 0.57 30.67
CA THR A 154 3.03 1.56 30.59
C THR A 154 2.09 1.57 31.81
N ALA A 155 2.37 0.76 32.84
CA ALA A 155 1.54 0.69 34.06
C ALA A 155 1.92 1.74 35.14
N VAL A 156 2.96 2.54 34.90
CA VAL A 156 3.45 3.56 35.86
C VAL A 156 3.27 4.96 35.27
N SER A 157 2.04 5.38 35.05
CA SER A 157 1.68 6.81 35.00
C SER A 157 0.16 6.94 35.09
N ARG A 158 -0.38 6.77 36.25
CA ARG A 158 -1.67 7.34 36.67
C ARG A 158 -1.54 7.85 38.10
#